data_c512c08c45828392ccff3113120b4716
#
_entry.id   c512c08c45828392ccff3113120b4716
#
_cell.length_a   1.000
_cell.length_b   1.000
_cell.length_c   1.000
_cell.angle_alpha   90.00
_cell.angle_beta   90.00
_cell.angle_gamma   90.00
#
_symmetry.space_group_name_H-M   'P 1'
#
loop_
_entity.id
_entity.type
_entity.pdbx_description
1 polymer ?
#
loop_
_entity_poly.entity_id
_entity_poly.type
_entity_poly.pdbx_seq_one_letter_code
_entity_poly.pdbx_strand_id
1 'polypeptide(L)'
;MRNEVIYDKKGRPDIMVVFTPFELGLPDTLRGRKVKEYAISKYPNTLIDGVPYSLPFMKPAINISHDEAIRLCESKGEGWHLITNDEWTALAFWSWGNDSVPTGNTASGKSHSHPEQTGTTYKGGYGKTLTGSGPVQWNHDGTAYGVADMCGNIWEHVGGVRFMDGMPQVIPDNGAAYGADQSKDSPEWKAIYTTDGDPVYYNVHDGKITLQPVRPDHTDYDGVQFTDLEARSDMDVPDKLSSLGLYPTDGYESDEYFWLDTDGERCVYRGGSWGHGTPDCLTNPFLGGKIDSLINGFSYFSSFY
;
A
#
# COMPACT_ATOMS: atom_id res chain seq x y z
N MET A 1 18.80 -4.53 -7.19
CA MET A 1 18.20 -3.21 -6.91
C MET A 1 19.18 -2.08 -7.23
N ARG A 2 18.73 -0.94 -7.80
CA ARG A 2 19.52 0.28 -8.07
C ARG A 2 18.63 1.53 -8.07
N ASN A 3 19.23 2.72 -7.84
CA ASN A 3 18.51 3.98 -8.06
C ASN A 3 18.74 4.46 -9.49
N GLU A 4 17.68 5.03 -10.09
CA GLU A 4 17.72 5.55 -11.45
C GLU A 4 16.81 6.77 -11.59
N VAL A 5 17.18 7.71 -12.47
CA VAL A 5 16.28 8.79 -12.90
C VAL A 5 15.56 8.34 -14.15
N ILE A 6 14.26 8.15 -14.02
CA ILE A 6 13.40 7.70 -15.12
C ILE A 6 12.56 8.87 -15.61
N TYR A 7 12.40 8.97 -16.92
CA TYR A 7 11.67 10.07 -17.55
C TYR A 7 10.32 9.59 -18.05
N ASP A 8 9.27 10.35 -17.78
CA ASP A 8 7.96 10.10 -18.34
C ASP A 8 7.88 10.46 -19.83
N LYS A 9 6.73 10.22 -20.48
CA LYS A 9 6.52 10.52 -21.92
C LYS A 9 6.71 11.97 -22.33
N LYS A 10 6.76 12.90 -21.36
CA LYS A 10 7.02 14.33 -21.58
C LYS A 10 8.44 14.75 -21.19
N GLY A 11 9.31 13.79 -20.85
CA GLY A 11 10.68 14.05 -20.45
C GLY A 11 10.82 14.60 -19.04
N ARG A 12 9.85 14.38 -18.15
CA ARG A 12 9.90 14.83 -16.75
C ARG A 12 10.54 13.75 -15.90
N PRO A 13 11.55 14.12 -15.07
CA PRO A 13 12.33 13.15 -14.32
C PRO A 13 11.64 12.72 -13.03
N ASP A 14 11.84 11.45 -12.65
CA ASP A 14 11.50 10.87 -11.36
C ASP A 14 12.67 10.07 -10.81
N ILE A 15 12.88 10.11 -9.51
CA ILE A 15 13.88 9.28 -8.84
C ILE A 15 13.21 7.98 -8.43
N MET A 16 13.69 6.86 -8.98
CA MET A 16 13.09 5.55 -8.81
C MET A 16 14.09 4.56 -8.20
N VAL A 17 13.57 3.54 -7.54
CA VAL A 17 14.30 2.34 -7.16
C VAL A 17 13.87 1.24 -8.11
N VAL A 18 14.84 0.65 -8.82
CA VAL A 18 14.60 -0.33 -9.87
C VAL A 18 14.97 -1.72 -9.36
N PHE A 19 14.06 -2.65 -9.58
CA PHE A 19 14.17 -4.06 -9.18
C PHE A 19 13.94 -4.97 -10.38
N THR A 20 14.55 -6.14 -10.36
CA THR A 20 14.11 -7.23 -11.23
C THR A 20 12.85 -7.89 -10.66
N PRO A 21 12.01 -8.54 -11.49
CA PRO A 21 10.86 -9.31 -10.99
C PRO A 21 11.25 -10.34 -9.92
N PHE A 22 12.41 -11.00 -10.11
CA PHE A 22 12.92 -12.00 -9.17
C PHE A 22 13.26 -11.41 -7.78
N GLU A 23 13.83 -10.20 -7.72
CA GLU A 23 14.14 -9.53 -6.43
C GLU A 23 12.90 -9.26 -5.60
N LEU A 24 11.77 -9.00 -6.23
CA LEU A 24 10.50 -8.72 -5.55
C LEU A 24 9.55 -9.93 -5.49
N GLY A 25 9.87 -11.05 -6.12
CA GLY A 25 8.93 -12.18 -6.24
C GLY A 25 7.68 -11.83 -7.07
N LEU A 26 7.77 -10.82 -7.93
CA LEU A 26 6.67 -10.37 -8.78
C LEU A 26 6.69 -11.07 -10.15
N PRO A 27 5.56 -11.12 -10.89
CA PRO A 27 5.50 -11.72 -12.22
C PRO A 27 6.47 -11.07 -13.20
N ASP A 28 7.16 -11.86 -14.01
CA ASP A 28 7.98 -11.41 -15.14
C ASP A 28 7.16 -11.22 -16.43
N THR A 29 5.86 -11.42 -16.35
CA THR A 29 4.95 -11.29 -17.49
C THR A 29 3.60 -10.74 -16.97
N LEU A 30 3.19 -9.58 -17.48
CA LEU A 30 1.92 -8.96 -17.17
C LEU A 30 1.07 -8.88 -18.43
N ARG A 31 -0.14 -9.46 -18.39
CA ARG A 31 -1.08 -9.47 -19.54
C ARG A 31 -0.40 -9.87 -20.88
N GLY A 32 0.49 -10.88 -20.82
CA GLY A 32 1.22 -11.41 -21.97
C GLY A 32 2.45 -10.60 -22.41
N ARG A 33 2.80 -9.53 -21.73
CA ARG A 33 4.02 -8.75 -21.97
C ARG A 33 5.09 -9.07 -20.94
N LYS A 34 6.32 -9.26 -21.42
CA LYS A 34 7.48 -9.45 -20.56
C LYS A 34 7.81 -8.17 -19.80
N VAL A 35 7.98 -8.31 -18.49
CA VAL A 35 8.48 -7.28 -17.58
C VAL A 35 9.92 -7.62 -17.25
N LYS A 36 10.83 -6.73 -17.58
CA LYS A 36 12.24 -6.88 -17.25
C LYS A 36 12.58 -6.31 -15.88
N GLU A 37 11.95 -5.21 -15.54
CA GLU A 37 12.21 -4.43 -14.34
C GLU A 37 10.93 -3.75 -13.85
N TYR A 38 10.81 -3.65 -12.54
CA TYR A 38 9.85 -2.81 -11.83
C TYR A 38 10.59 -1.60 -11.30
N ALA A 39 10.08 -0.41 -11.54
CA ALA A 39 10.64 0.82 -11.01
C ALA A 39 9.62 1.46 -10.06
N ILE A 40 9.95 1.52 -8.79
CA ILE A 40 9.09 2.07 -7.75
C ILE A 40 9.61 3.45 -7.36
N SER A 41 8.72 4.43 -7.19
CA SER A 41 9.07 5.77 -6.70
C SER A 41 9.93 5.66 -5.45
N LYS A 42 11.09 6.32 -5.46
CA LYS A 42 11.97 6.34 -4.29
C LYS A 42 11.35 7.10 -3.12
N TYR A 43 10.52 8.08 -3.41
CA TYR A 43 9.89 8.97 -2.43
C TYR A 43 8.38 9.02 -2.65
N PRO A 44 7.58 9.22 -1.59
CA PRO A 44 6.17 9.57 -1.75
C PRO A 44 6.00 10.73 -2.73
N ASN A 45 5.00 10.65 -3.59
CA ASN A 45 4.82 11.65 -4.64
C ASN A 45 4.50 13.03 -4.08
N THR A 46 5.04 14.05 -4.74
CA THR A 46 4.61 15.44 -4.62
C THR A 46 3.89 15.87 -5.89
N LEU A 47 2.96 16.83 -5.81
CA LEU A 47 2.33 17.42 -6.99
C LEU A 47 2.97 18.77 -7.31
N ILE A 48 3.45 18.91 -8.55
CA ILE A 48 3.92 20.17 -9.11
C ILE A 48 3.08 20.43 -10.37
N ASP A 49 2.29 21.51 -10.35
CA ASP A 49 1.37 21.86 -11.43
C ASP A 49 0.42 20.69 -11.83
N GLY A 50 -0.07 19.94 -10.84
CA GLY A 50 -0.97 18.82 -11.04
C GLY A 50 -0.31 17.55 -11.61
N VAL A 51 1.02 17.48 -11.59
CA VAL A 51 1.79 16.32 -12.05
C VAL A 51 2.50 15.67 -10.87
N PRO A 52 2.42 14.34 -10.70
CA PRO A 52 3.13 13.63 -9.63
C PRO A 52 4.62 13.47 -9.96
N TYR A 53 5.45 13.63 -8.92
CA TYR A 53 6.90 13.45 -8.99
C TYR A 53 7.43 12.74 -7.75
N SER A 54 8.34 11.79 -7.95
CA SER A 54 9.17 11.18 -6.91
C SER A 54 10.42 12.03 -6.67
N LEU A 55 10.33 12.96 -5.72
CA LEU A 55 11.41 13.89 -5.41
C LEU A 55 11.64 14.00 -3.90
N PRO A 56 12.92 14.14 -3.43
CA PRO A 56 13.22 14.32 -2.02
C PRO A 56 12.92 15.74 -1.54
N PHE A 57 12.71 15.87 -0.23
CA PHE A 57 12.51 17.14 0.47
C PHE A 57 11.34 17.99 -0.04
N MET A 58 10.33 17.33 -0.59
CA MET A 58 9.11 17.96 -1.04
C MET A 58 7.97 17.71 -0.04
N LYS A 59 6.91 18.52 -0.10
CA LYS A 59 5.68 18.20 0.62
C LYS A 59 5.01 17.02 -0.07
N PRO A 60 4.68 15.93 0.63
CA PRO A 60 3.94 14.84 0.03
C PRO A 60 2.59 15.31 -0.47
N ALA A 61 2.11 14.74 -1.57
CA ALA A 61 0.77 14.99 -2.07
C ALA A 61 -0.27 14.42 -1.10
N ILE A 62 -1.30 15.20 -0.80
CA ILE A 62 -2.38 14.83 0.12
C ILE A 62 -3.74 15.26 -0.43
N ASN A 63 -4.83 14.74 0.15
CA ASN A 63 -6.22 15.05 -0.24
C ASN A 63 -6.52 14.67 -1.71
N ILE A 64 -6.17 13.47 -2.08
CA ILE A 64 -6.37 12.88 -3.40
C ILE A 64 -7.25 11.65 -3.26
N SER A 65 -8.23 11.46 -4.13
CA SER A 65 -9.04 10.25 -4.20
C SER A 65 -8.27 9.12 -4.88
N HIS A 66 -8.70 7.88 -4.68
CA HIS A 66 -8.09 6.71 -5.31
C HIS A 66 -8.10 6.81 -6.85
N ASP A 67 -9.24 7.16 -7.43
CA ASP A 67 -9.38 7.31 -8.90
C ASP A 67 -8.48 8.42 -9.43
N GLU A 68 -8.36 9.53 -8.68
CA GLU A 68 -7.46 10.62 -9.04
C GLU A 68 -6.00 10.17 -8.98
N ALA A 69 -5.61 9.37 -7.99
CA ALA A 69 -4.27 8.81 -7.87
C ALA A 69 -3.92 7.92 -9.08
N ILE A 70 -4.84 7.01 -9.47
CA ILE A 70 -4.68 6.18 -10.67
C ILE A 70 -4.49 7.07 -11.90
N ARG A 71 -5.42 8.00 -12.13
CA ARG A 71 -5.40 8.89 -13.29
C ARG A 71 -4.12 9.73 -13.40
N LEU A 72 -3.63 10.23 -12.28
CA LEU A 72 -2.40 11.02 -12.23
C LEU A 72 -1.18 10.18 -12.61
N CYS A 73 -1.06 8.97 -12.10
CA CYS A 73 0.03 8.06 -12.44
C CYS A 73 0.01 7.70 -13.91
N GLU A 74 -1.13 7.24 -14.45
CA GLU A 74 -1.30 6.86 -15.87
C GLU A 74 -1.07 8.04 -16.81
N SER A 75 -1.32 9.27 -16.37
CA SER A 75 -1.06 10.47 -17.18
C SER A 75 0.39 10.65 -17.59
N LYS A 76 1.33 9.99 -16.91
CA LYS A 76 2.77 10.02 -17.20
C LYS A 76 3.15 9.19 -18.44
N GLY A 77 2.37 8.18 -18.79
CA GLY A 77 2.56 7.38 -20.00
C GLY A 77 2.36 5.90 -19.80
N GLU A 78 2.62 5.13 -20.85
CA GLU A 78 2.51 3.68 -20.81
C GLU A 78 3.46 3.10 -19.74
N GLY A 79 2.98 2.13 -18.97
CA GLY A 79 3.71 1.50 -17.87
C GLY A 79 3.68 2.25 -16.54
N TRP A 80 3.33 3.55 -16.54
CA TRP A 80 3.17 4.31 -15.29
C TRP A 80 1.79 4.04 -14.69
N HIS A 81 1.78 3.61 -13.43
CA HIS A 81 0.57 3.24 -12.71
C HIS A 81 0.68 3.56 -11.23
N LEU A 82 -0.44 3.62 -10.53
CA LEU A 82 -0.45 3.66 -9.07
C LEU A 82 0.16 2.35 -8.57
N ILE A 83 1.07 2.42 -7.59
CA ILE A 83 1.65 1.21 -6.99
C ILE A 83 0.52 0.23 -6.63
N THR A 84 0.67 -1.02 -7.03
CA THR A 84 -0.33 -2.03 -6.70
C THR A 84 -0.11 -2.59 -5.30
N ASN A 85 -1.14 -3.23 -4.76
CA ASN A 85 -0.99 -3.94 -3.50
C ASN A 85 0.03 -5.09 -3.58
N ASP A 86 0.09 -5.79 -4.72
CA ASP A 86 1.11 -6.83 -4.94
C ASP A 86 2.54 -6.25 -4.89
N GLU A 87 2.77 -5.08 -5.48
CA GLU A 87 4.08 -4.40 -5.44
C GLU A 87 4.42 -3.87 -4.06
N TRP A 88 3.44 -3.29 -3.35
CA TRP A 88 3.61 -2.83 -1.98
C TRP A 88 3.98 -3.98 -1.04
N THR A 89 3.19 -5.07 -1.07
CA THR A 89 3.44 -6.23 -0.21
C THR A 89 4.73 -6.94 -0.56
N ALA A 90 5.13 -6.96 -1.84
CA ALA A 90 6.44 -7.48 -2.24
C ALA A 90 7.59 -6.73 -1.55
N LEU A 91 7.56 -5.40 -1.50
CA LEU A 91 8.54 -4.60 -0.76
C LEU A 91 8.46 -4.85 0.75
N ALA A 92 7.26 -4.92 1.31
CA ALA A 92 7.04 -5.15 2.72
C ALA A 92 7.62 -6.51 3.16
N PHE A 93 7.30 -7.58 2.44
CA PHE A 93 7.85 -8.91 2.72
C PHE A 93 9.34 -9.02 2.43
N TRP A 94 9.84 -8.29 1.44
CA TRP A 94 11.28 -8.18 1.21
C TRP A 94 11.97 -7.58 2.44
N SER A 95 11.45 -6.48 2.97
CA SER A 95 12.00 -5.82 4.16
C SER A 95 11.94 -6.73 5.39
N TRP A 96 10.82 -7.41 5.61
CA TRP A 96 10.66 -8.35 6.71
C TRP A 96 11.65 -9.53 6.58
N GLY A 97 11.73 -10.15 5.41
CA GLY A 97 12.64 -11.28 5.16
C GLY A 97 14.14 -10.94 5.22
N ASN A 98 14.49 -9.65 5.21
CA ASN A 98 15.87 -9.14 5.31
C ASN A 98 16.16 -8.41 6.63
N ASP A 99 15.30 -8.56 7.65
CA ASP A 99 15.42 -7.88 8.95
C ASP A 99 15.60 -6.35 8.83
N SER A 100 14.95 -5.75 7.83
CA SER A 100 15.07 -4.31 7.52
C SER A 100 13.72 -3.60 7.54
N VAL A 101 12.76 -4.08 8.33
CA VAL A 101 11.45 -3.43 8.48
C VAL A 101 11.65 -1.96 8.85
N PRO A 102 11.20 -1.02 7.99
CA PRO A 102 11.47 0.38 8.22
C PRO A 102 10.68 0.93 9.42
N THR A 103 11.29 1.82 10.14
CA THR A 103 10.60 2.76 11.01
C THR A 103 10.15 3.97 10.17
N GLY A 104 9.42 4.92 10.79
CA GLY A 104 8.95 6.08 10.03
C GLY A 104 8.37 7.18 10.90
N ASN A 105 7.83 8.20 10.25
CA ASN A 105 7.15 9.29 10.94
C ASN A 105 5.77 8.87 11.46
N THR A 106 5.71 8.33 12.65
CA THR A 106 4.48 7.88 13.32
C THR A 106 4.10 8.74 14.54
N ALA A 107 4.99 9.68 14.93
CA ALA A 107 4.79 10.55 16.09
C ALA A 107 5.19 12.01 15.82
N SER A 108 4.46 12.67 14.89
CA SER A 108 4.59 14.10 14.61
C SER A 108 6.02 14.57 14.30
N GLY A 109 6.62 13.99 13.27
CA GLY A 109 7.95 14.32 12.76
C GLY A 109 9.05 13.37 13.23
N LYS A 110 8.70 12.32 13.96
CA LYS A 110 9.64 11.33 14.48
C LYS A 110 9.01 9.93 14.52
N SER A 111 9.84 8.92 14.69
CA SER A 111 9.37 7.58 15.02
C SER A 111 8.89 7.53 16.47
N HIS A 112 7.76 6.83 16.75
CA HIS A 112 7.30 6.62 18.11
C HIS A 112 8.19 5.62 18.86
N SER A 113 8.67 4.56 18.19
CA SER A 113 9.54 3.53 18.78
C SER A 113 11.01 3.96 18.88
N HIS A 114 11.44 4.91 18.03
CA HIS A 114 12.80 5.47 17.97
C HIS A 114 12.76 6.99 17.93
N PRO A 115 12.48 7.69 19.06
CA PRO A 115 12.24 9.14 19.06
C PRO A 115 13.44 9.99 18.63
N GLU A 116 14.65 9.44 18.58
CA GLU A 116 15.84 10.06 18.02
C GLU A 116 15.85 10.12 16.49
N GLN A 117 15.06 9.26 15.84
CA GLN A 117 14.88 9.27 14.39
C GLN A 117 13.83 10.32 14.02
N THR A 118 14.26 11.38 13.38
CA THR A 118 13.43 12.53 13.05
C THR A 118 13.54 12.90 11.58
N GLY A 119 12.42 13.34 11.00
CA GLY A 119 12.37 13.95 9.68
C GLY A 119 12.13 15.46 9.75
N THR A 120 12.27 16.15 8.64
CA THR A 120 12.05 17.59 8.55
C THR A 120 10.57 17.90 8.40
N THR A 121 9.93 18.43 9.44
CA THR A 121 8.54 18.89 9.38
C THR A 121 8.42 20.22 8.63
N TYR A 122 7.22 20.57 8.16
CA TYR A 122 6.98 21.81 7.44
C TYR A 122 5.73 22.54 7.97
N LYS A 123 5.70 23.86 7.78
CA LYS A 123 4.59 24.70 8.23
C LYS A 123 3.28 24.27 7.54
N GLY A 124 2.25 23.99 8.34
CA GLY A 124 0.96 23.48 7.87
C GLY A 124 0.93 21.98 7.60
N GLY A 125 2.02 21.24 7.88
CA GLY A 125 2.07 19.78 7.78
C GLY A 125 1.44 19.04 8.96
N TYR A 126 1.20 19.74 10.09
CA TYR A 126 0.62 19.14 11.31
C TYR A 126 1.37 17.92 11.84
N GLY A 127 2.69 17.88 11.67
CA GLY A 127 3.54 16.76 12.06
C GLY A 127 4.04 15.91 10.89
N LYS A 128 3.51 16.11 9.67
CA LYS A 128 4.06 15.48 8.48
C LYS A 128 5.46 16.00 8.15
N THR A 129 6.29 15.13 7.59
CA THR A 129 7.65 15.44 7.15
C THR A 129 7.73 15.61 5.65
N LEU A 130 8.76 16.31 5.19
CA LEU A 130 9.14 16.35 3.79
C LEU A 130 9.59 14.95 3.34
N THR A 131 9.32 14.59 2.11
CA THR A 131 9.64 13.29 1.51
C THR A 131 11.12 12.97 1.63
N GLY A 132 11.46 11.75 2.08
CA GLY A 132 12.84 11.29 2.23
C GLY A 132 13.71 12.14 3.16
N SER A 133 13.12 12.94 4.05
CA SER A 133 13.89 13.77 5.01
C SER A 133 14.24 13.05 6.30
N GLY A 134 13.73 11.83 6.48
CA GLY A 134 14.06 10.98 7.61
C GLY A 134 15.43 10.27 7.47
N PRO A 135 15.87 9.56 8.51
CA PRO A 135 17.09 8.77 8.46
C PRO A 135 16.92 7.53 7.56
N VAL A 136 18.02 6.86 7.22
CA VAL A 136 18.00 5.68 6.33
C VAL A 136 17.17 4.51 6.88
N GLN A 137 16.96 4.43 8.18
CA GLN A 137 16.07 3.44 8.82
C GLN A 137 14.60 3.60 8.42
N TRP A 138 14.22 4.71 7.80
CA TRP A 138 12.89 4.94 7.22
C TRP A 138 12.78 4.44 5.77
N ASN A 139 13.86 3.90 5.22
CA ASN A 139 13.89 3.27 3.91
C ASN A 139 13.68 1.75 4.05
N HIS A 140 13.00 1.14 3.10
CA HIS A 140 12.62 -0.27 3.15
C HIS A 140 13.79 -1.27 3.35
N ASP A 141 14.99 -0.89 2.96
CA ASP A 141 16.23 -1.69 3.06
C ASP A 141 17.21 -1.18 4.12
N GLY A 142 16.83 -0.18 4.91
CA GLY A 142 17.69 0.46 5.91
C GLY A 142 18.89 1.20 5.33
N THR A 143 18.93 1.46 4.02
CA THR A 143 20.04 2.15 3.34
C THR A 143 19.59 3.41 2.59
N ALA A 144 20.54 4.24 2.17
CA ALA A 144 20.24 5.42 1.35
C ALA A 144 19.75 5.08 -0.07
N TYR A 145 19.72 3.82 -0.46
CA TYR A 145 19.30 3.38 -1.80
C TYR A 145 17.86 2.90 -1.85
N GLY A 146 17.27 2.60 -0.71
CA GLY A 146 15.92 2.06 -0.59
C GLY A 146 14.79 3.03 -0.93
N VAL A 147 13.59 2.48 -1.00
CA VAL A 147 12.32 3.23 -1.06
C VAL A 147 12.06 3.85 0.30
N ALA A 148 11.86 5.16 0.35
CA ALA A 148 11.75 5.93 1.57
C ALA A 148 10.30 6.12 2.02
N ASP A 149 10.11 6.31 3.34
CA ASP A 149 8.86 6.72 3.95
C ASP A 149 7.68 5.73 3.76
N MET A 150 7.94 4.44 3.57
CA MET A 150 6.88 3.41 3.50
C MET A 150 6.15 3.25 4.84
N CYS A 151 6.72 3.75 5.94
CA CYS A 151 6.14 3.71 7.26
C CYS A 151 5.80 5.11 7.76
N GLY A 152 4.55 5.31 8.16
CA GLY A 152 4.08 6.58 8.72
C GLY A 152 3.96 7.72 7.71
N ASN A 153 4.02 8.93 8.18
CA ASN A 153 3.91 10.19 7.47
C ASN A 153 2.52 10.41 6.83
N ILE A 154 2.16 9.70 5.79
CA ILE A 154 0.87 9.78 5.09
C ILE A 154 0.34 8.41 4.72
N TRP A 155 -0.96 8.20 4.81
CA TRP A 155 -1.61 7.03 4.23
C TRP A 155 -1.47 7.00 2.71
N GLU A 156 -1.24 5.85 2.15
CA GLU A 156 -0.90 5.68 0.75
C GLU A 156 -1.89 4.77 0.02
N HIS A 157 -2.44 5.25 -1.10
CA HIS A 157 -3.28 4.44 -1.98
C HIS A 157 -2.49 3.33 -2.64
N VAL A 158 -3.10 2.15 -2.75
CA VAL A 158 -2.61 1.05 -3.58
C VAL A 158 -3.69 0.57 -4.54
N GLY A 159 -3.31 0.19 -5.76
CA GLY A 159 -4.23 -0.35 -6.75
C GLY A 159 -4.38 -1.87 -6.67
N GLY A 160 -5.33 -2.42 -7.41
CA GLY A 160 -5.47 -3.86 -7.63
C GLY A 160 -6.09 -4.66 -6.50
N VAL A 161 -6.49 -4.03 -5.40
CA VAL A 161 -7.20 -4.65 -4.27
C VAL A 161 -8.29 -3.72 -3.74
N ARG A 162 -9.42 -4.29 -3.37
CA ARG A 162 -10.52 -3.58 -2.71
C ARG A 162 -11.33 -4.53 -1.83
N PHE A 163 -12.23 -3.96 -1.05
CA PHE A 163 -13.28 -4.69 -0.36
C PHE A 163 -14.66 -4.25 -0.86
N MET A 164 -15.57 -5.20 -0.99
CA MET A 164 -16.95 -4.94 -1.33
C MET A 164 -17.85 -5.61 -0.28
N ASP A 165 -18.49 -4.81 0.56
CA ASP A 165 -19.30 -5.31 1.68
C ASP A 165 -18.55 -6.34 2.56
N GLY A 166 -17.31 -6.08 2.90
CA GLY A 166 -16.43 -6.96 3.67
C GLY A 166 -15.79 -8.11 2.88
N MET A 167 -16.10 -8.27 1.58
CA MET A 167 -15.50 -9.29 0.71
C MET A 167 -14.25 -8.73 0.02
N PRO A 168 -13.06 -9.32 0.22
CA PRO A 168 -11.84 -8.92 -0.49
C PRO A 168 -11.92 -9.32 -1.96
N GLN A 169 -11.56 -8.39 -2.82
CA GLN A 169 -11.48 -8.57 -4.27
C GLN A 169 -10.14 -8.07 -4.79
N VAL A 170 -9.62 -8.76 -5.79
CA VAL A 170 -8.33 -8.45 -6.43
C VAL A 170 -8.45 -8.40 -7.93
N ILE A 171 -7.54 -7.68 -8.56
CA ILE A 171 -7.24 -7.82 -9.99
C ILE A 171 -6.06 -8.80 -10.09
N PRO A 172 -6.28 -10.02 -10.61
CA PRO A 172 -5.26 -11.08 -10.59
C PRO A 172 -3.97 -10.72 -11.32
N ASP A 173 -2.90 -11.44 -10.95
CA ASP A 173 -1.60 -11.42 -11.65
C ASP A 173 -0.98 -10.04 -11.79
N ASN A 174 -1.13 -9.21 -10.76
CA ASN A 174 -0.71 -7.81 -10.76
C ASN A 174 -1.24 -7.02 -11.97
N GLY A 175 -2.42 -7.38 -12.48
CA GLY A 175 -2.98 -6.79 -13.71
C GLY A 175 -3.29 -5.29 -13.60
N ALA A 176 -3.50 -4.78 -12.39
CA ALA A 176 -3.68 -3.35 -12.12
C ALA A 176 -2.45 -2.51 -12.50
N ALA A 177 -1.27 -3.10 -12.46
CA ALA A 177 -0.03 -2.47 -12.93
C ALA A 177 -0.02 -2.24 -14.45
N TYR A 178 -0.87 -2.92 -15.21
CA TYR A 178 -0.87 -2.83 -16.66
C TYR A 178 -2.27 -2.59 -17.25
N GLY A 179 -2.87 -1.47 -16.87
CA GLY A 179 -4.08 -0.94 -17.50
C GLY A 179 -5.34 -1.79 -17.33
N ALA A 180 -5.45 -2.61 -16.26
CA ALA A 180 -6.72 -3.20 -15.89
C ALA A 180 -7.70 -2.10 -15.47
N ASP A 181 -8.96 -2.25 -15.86
CA ASP A 181 -10.01 -1.35 -15.41
C ASP A 181 -10.30 -1.57 -13.91
N GLN A 182 -9.97 -0.57 -13.10
CA GLN A 182 -10.19 -0.56 -11.66
C GLN A 182 -11.50 0.13 -11.24
N SER A 183 -12.35 0.49 -12.20
CA SER A 183 -13.66 1.08 -11.89
C SER A 183 -14.54 0.13 -11.10
N LYS A 184 -15.53 0.68 -10.39
CA LYS A 184 -16.40 -0.06 -9.47
C LYS A 184 -17.04 -1.29 -10.12
N ASP A 185 -17.54 -1.15 -11.34
CA ASP A 185 -18.32 -2.20 -12.03
C ASP A 185 -17.44 -3.04 -12.98
N SER A 186 -16.12 -2.91 -12.91
CA SER A 186 -15.21 -3.63 -13.77
C SER A 186 -15.29 -5.15 -13.56
N PRO A 187 -15.34 -5.94 -14.64
CA PRO A 187 -15.30 -7.40 -14.56
C PRO A 187 -13.90 -7.95 -14.24
N GLU A 188 -12.88 -7.10 -14.17
CA GLU A 188 -11.51 -7.48 -13.81
C GLU A 188 -11.40 -7.87 -12.33
N TRP A 189 -12.25 -7.33 -11.46
CA TRP A 189 -12.28 -7.68 -10.05
C TRP A 189 -12.72 -9.12 -9.83
N LYS A 190 -11.95 -9.87 -9.04
CA LYS A 190 -12.22 -11.24 -8.65
C LYS A 190 -12.26 -11.34 -7.14
N ALA A 191 -13.36 -11.89 -6.61
CA ALA A 191 -13.47 -12.22 -5.20
C ALA A 191 -12.47 -13.33 -4.82
N ILE A 192 -12.01 -13.30 -3.59
CA ILE A 192 -11.16 -14.36 -3.03
C ILE A 192 -12.07 -15.42 -2.40
N TYR A 193 -11.81 -16.68 -2.73
CA TYR A 193 -12.52 -17.85 -2.23
C TYR A 193 -11.57 -18.79 -1.49
N THR A 194 -12.10 -19.59 -0.59
CA THR A 194 -11.38 -20.72 0.02
C THR A 194 -11.03 -21.79 -1.01
N THR A 195 -10.22 -22.75 -0.65
CA THR A 195 -9.87 -23.90 -1.51
C THR A 195 -11.11 -24.71 -1.88
N ASP A 196 -12.11 -24.79 -0.99
CA ASP A 196 -13.38 -25.49 -1.20
C ASP A 196 -14.40 -24.69 -2.02
N GLY A 197 -14.06 -23.44 -2.38
CA GLY A 197 -14.89 -22.55 -3.19
C GLY A 197 -15.89 -21.71 -2.38
N ASP A 198 -15.75 -21.66 -1.07
CA ASP A 198 -16.57 -20.80 -0.24
C ASP A 198 -16.06 -19.34 -0.30
N PRO A 199 -16.98 -18.35 -0.29
CA PRO A 199 -16.59 -16.94 -0.28
C PRO A 199 -15.89 -16.57 1.05
N VAL A 200 -15.01 -15.58 1.00
CA VAL A 200 -14.39 -15.03 2.19
C VAL A 200 -14.98 -13.67 2.49
N TYR A 201 -15.49 -13.49 3.71
CA TYR A 201 -15.94 -12.22 4.24
C TYR A 201 -15.20 -11.89 5.54
N TYR A 202 -14.89 -10.64 5.73
CA TYR A 202 -14.47 -10.09 7.01
C TYR A 202 -15.72 -9.57 7.74
N ASN A 203 -15.93 -10.07 8.94
CA ASN A 203 -16.98 -9.66 9.84
C ASN A 203 -16.37 -8.80 10.95
N VAL A 204 -16.85 -7.56 11.08
CA VAL A 204 -16.48 -6.64 12.15
C VAL A 204 -17.61 -6.65 13.19
N HIS A 205 -17.31 -7.08 14.41
CA HIS A 205 -18.30 -7.14 15.48
C HIS A 205 -17.63 -7.16 16.86
N ASP A 206 -18.15 -6.32 17.78
CA ASP A 206 -17.72 -6.23 19.19
C ASP A 206 -16.18 -6.11 19.37
N GLY A 207 -15.52 -5.25 18.59
CA GLY A 207 -14.08 -5.04 18.69
C GLY A 207 -13.24 -6.17 18.13
N LYS A 208 -13.81 -7.06 17.33
CA LYS A 208 -13.13 -8.17 16.64
C LYS A 208 -13.33 -8.10 15.14
N ILE A 209 -12.34 -8.59 14.41
CA ILE A 209 -12.44 -8.83 12.98
C ILE A 209 -12.19 -10.32 12.72
N THR A 210 -13.19 -10.99 12.19
CA THR A 210 -13.17 -12.45 11.98
C THR A 210 -13.49 -12.80 10.53
N LEU A 211 -12.69 -13.66 9.92
CA LEU A 211 -12.99 -14.20 8.58
C LEU A 211 -14.05 -15.30 8.67
N GLN A 212 -15.01 -15.26 7.74
CA GLN A 212 -16.10 -16.25 7.68
C GLN A 212 -16.61 -16.44 6.24
N PRO A 213 -17.21 -17.60 5.91
CA PRO A 213 -17.73 -17.89 4.56
C PRO A 213 -19.13 -17.33 4.29
N VAL A 214 -19.67 -16.54 5.20
CA VAL A 214 -21.03 -15.98 5.09
C VAL A 214 -20.96 -14.47 5.19
N ARG A 215 -21.64 -13.77 4.27
CA ARG A 215 -21.75 -12.32 4.34
C ARG A 215 -22.39 -11.91 5.67
N PRO A 216 -21.78 -10.95 6.42
CA PRO A 216 -22.39 -10.37 7.61
C PRO A 216 -23.75 -9.75 7.29
N ASP A 217 -24.69 -9.83 8.21
CA ASP A 217 -26.03 -9.23 8.12
C ASP A 217 -26.07 -7.77 8.59
N HIS A 218 -24.94 -7.24 9.02
CA HIS A 218 -24.72 -5.86 9.46
C HIS A 218 -23.43 -5.30 8.84
N THR A 219 -23.29 -4.00 8.93
CA THR A 219 -22.06 -3.28 8.58
C THR A 219 -21.52 -2.63 9.85
N ASP A 220 -20.20 -2.65 10.02
CA ASP A 220 -19.53 -2.04 11.14
C ASP A 220 -18.11 -1.56 10.74
N TYR A 221 -17.50 -0.76 11.62
CA TYR A 221 -16.15 -0.22 11.46
C TYR A 221 -15.38 -0.38 12.74
N ASP A 222 -14.25 -1.08 12.69
CA ASP A 222 -13.34 -1.22 13.83
C ASP A 222 -11.91 -1.50 13.36
N GLY A 223 -10.96 -1.52 14.33
CA GLY A 223 -9.57 -1.87 14.15
C GLY A 223 -9.08 -2.83 15.23
N VAL A 224 -8.32 -3.82 14.80
CA VAL A 224 -7.65 -4.78 15.70
C VAL A 224 -6.16 -4.80 15.38
N GLN A 225 -5.33 -5.33 16.29
CA GLN A 225 -3.96 -5.66 15.91
C GLN A 225 -3.99 -6.66 14.75
N PHE A 226 -3.10 -6.49 13.78
CA PHE A 226 -3.09 -7.34 12.58
C PHE A 226 -2.95 -8.83 12.93
N THR A 227 -2.17 -9.13 13.96
CA THR A 227 -1.97 -10.48 14.51
C THR A 227 -3.19 -11.04 15.24
N ASP A 228 -4.16 -10.20 15.59
CA ASP A 228 -5.40 -10.60 16.26
C ASP A 228 -6.55 -10.89 15.28
N LEU A 229 -6.29 -10.83 13.98
CA LEU A 229 -7.25 -11.29 12.99
C LEU A 229 -7.50 -12.79 13.16
N GLU A 230 -8.74 -13.15 13.35
CA GLU A 230 -9.18 -14.53 13.55
C GLU A 230 -9.92 -15.06 12.31
N ALA A 231 -9.88 -16.35 12.10
CA ALA A 231 -10.77 -17.02 11.16
C ALA A 231 -11.70 -17.97 11.91
N ARG A 232 -12.93 -18.14 11.41
CA ARG A 232 -13.84 -19.14 11.95
C ARG A 232 -13.20 -20.53 11.85
N SER A 233 -13.33 -21.34 12.89
CA SER A 233 -12.60 -22.61 13.07
C SER A 233 -12.88 -23.68 12.00
N ASP A 234 -13.92 -23.51 11.21
CA ASP A 234 -14.31 -24.38 10.10
C ASP A 234 -13.95 -23.78 8.73
N MET A 235 -13.14 -22.73 8.71
CA MET A 235 -12.71 -22.05 7.49
C MET A 235 -11.23 -22.25 7.24
N ASP A 236 -10.90 -22.73 6.05
CA ASP A 236 -9.53 -22.73 5.53
C ASP A 236 -9.21 -21.35 4.95
N VAL A 237 -8.26 -20.65 5.56
CA VAL A 237 -7.86 -19.30 5.13
C VAL A 237 -7.00 -19.39 3.87
N PRO A 238 -7.41 -18.75 2.76
CA PRO A 238 -6.60 -18.81 1.53
C PRO A 238 -5.23 -18.14 1.70
N ASP A 239 -4.15 -18.80 1.30
CA ASP A 239 -2.78 -18.25 1.27
C ASP A 239 -2.69 -16.91 0.53
N LYS A 240 -3.59 -16.69 -0.43
CA LYS A 240 -3.67 -15.43 -1.18
C LYS A 240 -3.91 -14.23 -0.25
N LEU A 241 -4.66 -14.38 0.83
CA LEU A 241 -4.87 -13.27 1.79
C LEU A 241 -3.58 -12.88 2.49
N SER A 242 -2.81 -13.87 2.93
CA SER A 242 -1.50 -13.61 3.57
C SER A 242 -0.52 -13.00 2.56
N SER A 243 -0.47 -13.50 1.33
CA SER A 243 0.39 -12.93 0.28
C SER A 243 0.06 -11.47 -0.08
N LEU A 244 -1.18 -11.05 0.17
CA LEU A 244 -1.64 -9.68 -0.04
C LEU A 244 -1.51 -8.81 1.23
N GLY A 245 -0.96 -9.35 2.33
CA GLY A 245 -0.92 -8.64 3.61
C GLY A 245 -2.32 -8.28 4.12
N LEU A 246 -3.30 -9.16 3.91
CA LEU A 246 -4.69 -9.02 4.37
C LEU A 246 -5.01 -9.98 5.51
N TYR A 247 -4.16 -10.96 5.76
CA TYR A 247 -4.21 -11.90 6.88
C TYR A 247 -2.79 -12.21 7.36
N PRO A 248 -2.55 -12.40 8.66
CA PRO A 248 -1.22 -12.67 9.19
C PRO A 248 -0.57 -13.89 8.54
N THR A 249 0.73 -13.79 8.28
CA THR A 249 1.58 -14.92 7.89
C THR A 249 2.18 -15.55 9.14
N ASP A 250 2.33 -16.85 9.17
CA ASP A 250 2.96 -17.57 10.28
C ASP A 250 4.34 -16.96 10.63
N GLY A 251 4.55 -16.67 11.91
CA GLY A 251 5.77 -16.07 12.41
C GLY A 251 5.88 -14.55 12.18
N TYR A 252 4.88 -13.90 11.61
CA TYR A 252 4.83 -12.45 11.54
C TYR A 252 4.39 -11.88 12.89
N GLU A 253 5.28 -11.13 13.54
CA GLU A 253 5.01 -10.42 14.79
C GLU A 253 5.01 -8.93 14.50
N SER A 254 3.92 -8.25 14.85
CA SER A 254 3.76 -6.82 14.61
C SER A 254 2.72 -6.22 15.57
N ASP A 255 2.96 -4.98 15.97
CA ASP A 255 1.97 -4.16 16.68
C ASP A 255 1.07 -3.37 15.71
N GLU A 256 1.14 -3.66 14.41
CA GLU A 256 0.34 -2.99 13.38
C GLU A 256 -1.15 -3.26 13.55
N TYR A 257 -1.95 -2.28 13.17
CA TYR A 257 -3.41 -2.36 13.21
C TYR A 257 -4.01 -2.61 11.83
N PHE A 258 -5.02 -3.44 11.80
CA PHE A 258 -5.90 -3.67 10.66
C PHE A 258 -7.24 -2.96 10.92
N TRP A 259 -7.59 -1.99 10.11
CA TRP A 259 -8.84 -1.24 10.21
C TRP A 259 -9.75 -1.58 9.05
N LEU A 260 -11.01 -1.89 9.32
CA LEU A 260 -11.98 -2.27 8.30
C LEU A 260 -13.34 -1.60 8.53
N ASP A 261 -13.88 -1.01 7.46
CA ASP A 261 -15.28 -0.63 7.33
C ASP A 261 -15.93 -1.58 6.31
N THR A 262 -16.98 -2.29 6.72
CA THR A 262 -17.65 -3.30 5.89
C THR A 262 -18.81 -2.75 5.05
N ASP A 263 -19.06 -1.43 5.04
CA ASP A 263 -20.15 -0.79 4.29
C ASP A 263 -19.75 -0.44 2.86
N GLY A 264 -20.22 -1.20 1.89
CA GLY A 264 -20.03 -0.94 0.46
C GLY A 264 -18.58 -1.14 -0.02
N GLU A 265 -18.14 -0.31 -0.98
CA GLU A 265 -16.82 -0.40 -1.56
C GLU A 265 -15.79 0.38 -0.74
N ARG A 266 -14.64 -0.27 -0.45
CA ARG A 266 -13.53 0.30 0.29
C ARG A 266 -12.20 0.06 -0.43
N CYS A 267 -11.43 1.14 -0.61
CA CYS A 267 -10.05 1.04 -1.08
C CYS A 267 -9.11 0.68 0.05
N VAL A 268 -8.00 0.07 -0.30
CA VAL A 268 -6.91 -0.25 0.62
C VAL A 268 -5.94 0.93 0.67
N TYR A 269 -5.54 1.29 1.88
CA TYR A 269 -4.48 2.23 2.18
C TYR A 269 -3.38 1.52 2.95
N ARG A 270 -2.14 1.95 2.77
CA ARG A 270 -0.96 1.35 3.38
C ARG A 270 -0.10 2.41 4.09
N GLY A 271 0.88 1.95 4.86
CA GLY A 271 1.96 2.76 5.41
C GLY A 271 1.66 3.49 6.71
N GLY A 272 0.40 3.71 7.05
CA GLY A 272 0.05 4.46 8.26
C GLY A 272 0.23 5.97 8.15
N SER A 273 0.15 6.69 9.27
CA SER A 273 0.23 8.16 9.28
C SER A 273 1.12 8.72 10.38
N TRP A 274 1.40 10.01 10.26
CA TRP A 274 2.24 10.81 11.15
C TRP A 274 1.75 10.94 12.60
N GLY A 275 0.54 10.53 12.91
CA GLY A 275 -0.08 10.83 14.21
C GLY A 275 -0.65 9.63 14.98
N HIS A 276 -0.48 8.41 14.50
CA HIS A 276 -1.09 7.24 15.13
C HIS A 276 -0.31 6.71 16.34
N GLY A 277 0.98 7.04 16.47
CA GLY A 277 1.78 6.65 17.64
C GLY A 277 2.00 5.14 17.79
N THR A 278 1.73 4.38 16.74
CA THR A 278 1.94 2.93 16.66
C THR A 278 2.83 2.62 15.46
N PRO A 279 3.49 1.46 15.41
CA PRO A 279 4.21 1.00 14.23
C PRO A 279 3.22 0.60 13.13
N ASP A 280 2.56 1.57 12.52
CA ASP A 280 1.60 1.37 11.45
C ASP A 280 2.36 1.24 10.11
N CYS A 281 3.21 0.21 9.96
CA CYS A 281 4.19 0.31 8.92
C CYS A 281 3.85 -0.41 7.63
N LEU A 282 4.10 -1.69 7.52
CA LEU A 282 4.23 -2.26 6.19
C LEU A 282 2.97 -2.94 5.69
N THR A 283 2.29 -3.67 6.57
CA THR A 283 1.15 -4.49 6.19
C THR A 283 -0.19 -3.88 6.59
N ASN A 284 -0.18 -2.78 7.36
CA ASN A 284 -1.42 -2.19 7.87
C ASN A 284 -2.33 -1.71 6.73
N PRO A 285 -3.40 -2.43 6.39
CA PRO A 285 -4.42 -1.92 5.51
C PRO A 285 -5.45 -1.12 6.32
N PHE A 286 -5.55 0.17 6.06
CA PHE A 286 -6.72 0.94 6.44
C PHE A 286 -7.78 0.82 5.34
N LEU A 287 -8.89 0.18 5.68
CA LEU A 287 -9.97 -0.16 4.74
C LEU A 287 -11.23 0.68 5.02
N GLY A 288 -11.06 1.94 5.39
CA GLY A 288 -12.15 2.83 5.77
C GLY A 288 -12.51 3.89 4.74
N GLY A 289 -11.72 4.08 3.69
CA GLY A 289 -11.98 5.11 2.69
C GLY A 289 -12.92 4.64 1.57
N LYS A 290 -13.97 5.42 1.28
CA LYS A 290 -14.70 5.26 0.02
C LYS A 290 -13.80 5.68 -1.13
N ILE A 291 -13.99 5.11 -2.33
CA ILE A 291 -13.21 5.42 -3.54
C ILE A 291 -13.11 6.92 -3.81
N ASP A 292 -14.13 7.68 -3.52
CA ASP A 292 -14.21 9.13 -3.68
C ASP A 292 -13.76 9.92 -2.43
N SER A 293 -13.36 9.24 -1.35
CA SER A 293 -12.87 9.90 -0.15
C SER A 293 -11.51 10.53 -0.39
N LEU A 294 -11.37 11.80 -0.01
CA LEU A 294 -10.08 12.49 0.00
C LEU A 294 -9.32 12.07 1.26
N ILE A 295 -8.23 11.35 1.09
CA ILE A 295 -7.35 10.99 2.20
C ILE A 295 -6.06 11.82 2.19
N ASN A 296 -5.36 11.79 3.33
CA ASN A 296 -4.14 12.55 3.55
C ASN A 296 -2.91 11.91 2.90
N GLY A 297 -3.05 11.21 1.77
CA GLY A 297 -1.89 10.64 1.15
C GLY A 297 -2.12 10.11 -0.24
N PHE A 298 -1.12 10.29 -1.04
CA PHE A 298 -0.98 9.72 -2.37
C PHE A 298 0.50 9.45 -2.58
N SER A 299 0.85 8.21 -2.83
CA SER A 299 2.25 7.89 -2.99
C SER A 299 2.51 7.01 -4.19
N TYR A 300 3.69 6.61 -4.30
CA TYR A 300 4.34 5.78 -5.28
C TYR A 300 3.56 5.51 -6.57
N PHE A 301 4.21 5.69 -7.67
CA PHE A 301 3.87 5.07 -8.93
C PHE A 301 4.98 4.11 -9.32
N SER A 302 4.64 3.13 -10.12
CA SER A 302 5.59 2.18 -10.66
C SER A 302 5.62 2.29 -12.19
N SER A 303 6.68 1.86 -12.81
CA SER A 303 6.80 1.78 -14.26
C SER A 303 7.56 0.52 -14.67
N PHE A 304 7.35 0.06 -15.89
CA PHE A 304 8.06 -1.08 -16.47
C PHE A 304 8.89 -0.66 -17.69
N TYR A 305 9.95 -1.39 -17.92
CA TYR A 305 10.80 -1.29 -19.09
C TYR A 305 11.00 -2.64 -19.76
#